data_3ba28b941c1435cdff95def4344fc70c
#
_entry.id   3ba28b941c1435cdff95def4344fc70c
#
_cell.length_a   1.000
_cell.length_b   1.000
_cell.length_c   1.000
_cell.angle_alpha   90.00
_cell.angle_beta   90.00
_cell.angle_gamma   90.00
#
_symmetry.space_group_name_H-M   'P 1'
#
loop_
_entity.id
_entity.type
_entity.pdbx_description
1 polymer ?
#
loop_
_entity_poly.entity_id
_entity_poly.type
_entity_poly.pdbx_seq_one_letter_code
_entity_poly.pdbx_strand_id
1 'polypeptide(L)'
;LLAGISFRYEIPNTKNEVLLLVDSSFSSQEAQQKKDEFIRSAIDEKLDSVKMGIVTFGYNQIYAAELTYDADELFSQYLEAQQPDNSATDVASALEYASRLFSNPETAKIVLISDGAETDRKASTIIKSIAAEGIKVDTVLIPEEERGAETELIGVTYPEEKIIVNQKFSLGITVQSSFEGKAKIVLY
;
A
#
# COMPACT_ATOMS: atom_id res chain seq x y z
N LEU A 1 -21.16 -55.21 24.64
CA LEU A 1 -20.50 -54.71 23.44
C LEU A 1 -20.70 -53.20 23.39
N LEU A 2 -19.73 -52.43 23.93
CA LEU A 2 -19.67 -50.98 23.78
C LEU A 2 -18.95 -50.71 22.46
N ALA A 3 -19.71 -50.33 21.43
CA ALA A 3 -19.16 -49.80 20.21
C ALA A 3 -18.47 -48.46 20.52
N GLY A 4 -17.16 -48.42 20.36
CA GLY A 4 -16.38 -47.20 20.54
C GLY A 4 -16.80 -46.16 19.52
N ILE A 5 -17.45 -45.09 19.97
CA ILE A 5 -17.69 -43.90 19.20
C ILE A 5 -16.38 -43.13 19.18
N SER A 6 -15.62 -43.20 18.09
CA SER A 6 -14.46 -42.35 17.89
C SER A 6 -14.96 -40.98 17.48
N PHE A 7 -14.92 -40.02 18.38
CA PHE A 7 -15.07 -38.61 18.05
C PHE A 7 -13.76 -38.13 17.40
N ARG A 8 -13.83 -37.90 16.10
CA ARG A 8 -12.75 -37.17 15.40
C ARG A 8 -13.03 -35.69 15.59
N TYR A 9 -12.37 -35.09 16.56
CA TYR A 9 -12.37 -33.64 16.72
C TYR A 9 -11.26 -33.06 15.79
N GLU A 10 -11.66 -32.47 14.69
CA GLU A 10 -10.75 -31.65 13.89
C GLU A 10 -10.59 -30.35 14.66
N ILE A 11 -9.42 -30.17 15.30
CA ILE A 11 -9.04 -28.87 15.82
C ILE A 11 -8.79 -28.02 14.56
N PRO A 12 -9.61 -26.98 14.29
CA PRO A 12 -9.33 -26.11 13.17
C PRO A 12 -7.91 -25.55 13.35
N ASN A 13 -7.06 -25.74 12.35
CA ASN A 13 -5.71 -25.17 12.35
C ASN A 13 -5.84 -23.64 12.18
N THR A 14 -6.09 -22.95 13.28
CA THR A 14 -6.32 -21.50 13.33
C THR A 14 -5.03 -20.69 13.33
N LYS A 15 -3.99 -21.18 12.67
CA LYS A 15 -2.78 -20.38 12.43
C LYS A 15 -3.10 -19.39 11.32
N ASN A 16 -3.75 -18.31 11.69
CA ASN A 16 -4.02 -17.22 10.77
C ASN A 16 -2.73 -16.45 10.49
N GLU A 17 -2.52 -16.12 9.22
CA GLU A 17 -1.43 -15.27 8.77
C GLU A 17 -2.03 -13.96 8.27
N VAL A 18 -1.53 -12.83 8.76
CA VAL A 18 -1.98 -11.48 8.39
C VAL A 18 -0.80 -10.68 7.86
N LEU A 19 -0.92 -10.12 6.68
CA LEU A 19 0.04 -9.14 6.15
C LEU A 19 -0.59 -7.76 6.11
N LEU A 20 0.05 -6.80 6.75
CA LEU A 20 -0.23 -5.38 6.58
C LEU A 20 0.52 -4.92 5.33
N LEU A 21 -0.23 -4.45 4.33
CA LEU A 21 0.29 -3.95 3.07
C LEU A 21 0.19 -2.43 3.09
N VAL A 22 1.32 -1.76 3.33
CA VAL A 22 1.37 -0.34 3.69
C VAL A 22 1.84 0.49 2.51
N ASP A 23 1.00 1.39 2.07
CA ASP A 23 1.33 2.36 1.03
C ASP A 23 2.35 3.39 1.54
N SER A 24 3.49 3.45 0.86
CA SER A 24 4.59 4.39 1.13
C SER A 24 4.87 5.30 -0.07
N SER A 25 3.90 5.42 -1.00
CA SER A 25 3.99 6.34 -2.13
C SER A 25 4.04 7.81 -1.67
N PHE A 26 4.43 8.68 -2.59
CA PHE A 26 4.59 10.10 -2.28
C PHE A 26 3.29 10.74 -1.77
N SER A 27 2.14 10.42 -2.38
CA SER A 27 0.84 10.92 -1.95
C SER A 27 0.51 10.55 -0.49
N SER A 28 0.91 9.36 -0.06
CA SER A 28 0.57 8.84 1.27
C SER A 28 1.58 9.22 2.38
N GLN A 29 2.64 9.99 2.07
CA GLN A 29 3.68 10.36 3.04
C GLN A 29 3.17 11.26 4.18
N GLU A 30 2.26 12.19 3.89
CA GLU A 30 1.70 13.09 4.91
C GLU A 30 0.90 12.32 5.98
N ALA A 31 0.36 11.15 5.63
CA ALA A 31 -0.36 10.27 6.53
C ALA A 31 0.54 9.28 7.29
N GLN A 32 1.88 9.40 7.19
CA GLN A 32 2.82 8.42 7.76
C GLN A 32 2.60 8.20 9.26
N GLN A 33 2.46 9.27 10.03
CA GLN A 33 2.21 9.14 11.47
C GLN A 33 0.93 8.36 11.79
N LYS A 34 -0.15 8.61 11.05
CA LYS A 34 -1.42 7.89 11.25
C LYS A 34 -1.28 6.41 10.87
N LYS A 35 -0.49 6.11 9.83
CA LYS A 35 -0.18 4.72 9.45
C LYS A 35 0.60 4.01 10.55
N ASP A 36 1.63 4.65 11.09
CA ASP A 36 2.45 4.09 12.16
C ASP A 36 1.63 3.84 13.45
N GLU A 37 0.74 4.77 13.81
CA GLU A 37 -0.19 4.62 14.93
C GLU A 37 -1.15 3.44 14.70
N PHE A 38 -1.70 3.31 13.50
CA PHE A 38 -2.56 2.19 13.13
C PHE A 38 -1.82 0.86 13.18
N ILE A 39 -0.62 0.79 12.58
CA ILE A 39 0.23 -0.41 12.57
C ILE A 39 0.54 -0.82 14.01
N ARG A 40 0.95 0.11 14.86
CA ARG A 40 1.24 -0.14 16.27
C ARG A 40 0.03 -0.69 17.00
N SER A 41 -1.13 -0.05 16.85
CA SER A 41 -2.38 -0.54 17.47
C SER A 41 -2.74 -1.94 16.96
N ALA A 42 -2.60 -2.22 15.67
CA ALA A 42 -2.88 -3.54 15.10
C ALA A 42 -1.94 -4.63 15.64
N ILE A 43 -0.67 -4.28 15.88
CA ILE A 43 0.32 -5.18 16.47
C ILE A 43 0.00 -5.44 17.95
N ASP A 44 -0.33 -4.40 18.71
CA ASP A 44 -0.63 -4.49 20.14
C ASP A 44 -1.92 -5.29 20.40
N GLU A 45 -2.90 -5.21 19.50
CA GLU A 45 -4.17 -5.95 19.60
C GLU A 45 -4.13 -7.35 18.95
N LYS A 46 -3.02 -7.72 18.34
CA LYS A 46 -2.84 -9.02 17.69
C LYS A 46 -2.98 -10.17 18.69
N LEU A 47 -3.74 -11.20 18.30
CA LEU A 47 -3.79 -12.44 19.08
C LEU A 47 -2.47 -13.20 18.97
N ASP A 48 -2.04 -13.85 20.04
CA ASP A 48 -0.80 -14.66 20.09
C ASP A 48 -0.79 -15.81 19.06
N SER A 49 -1.98 -16.28 18.66
CA SER A 49 -2.14 -17.33 17.64
C SER A 49 -2.01 -16.85 16.19
N VAL A 50 -1.89 -15.53 15.96
CA VAL A 50 -1.80 -14.91 14.65
C VAL A 50 -0.36 -14.54 14.34
N LYS A 51 0.16 -15.02 13.22
CA LYS A 51 1.37 -14.46 12.63
C LYS A 51 1.02 -13.19 11.88
N MET A 52 1.79 -12.15 12.11
CA MET A 52 1.66 -10.88 11.37
C MET A 52 2.99 -10.54 10.71
N GLY A 53 2.92 -9.95 9.53
CA GLY A 53 4.06 -9.41 8.80
C GLY A 53 3.69 -8.08 8.16
N ILE A 54 4.67 -7.34 7.66
CA ILE A 54 4.47 -6.02 7.05
C ILE A 54 5.20 -5.96 5.71
N VAL A 55 4.48 -5.54 4.68
CA VAL A 55 5.02 -5.21 3.37
C VAL A 55 4.75 -3.73 3.13
N THR A 56 5.79 -2.96 2.83
CA THR A 56 5.66 -1.58 2.36
C THR A 56 5.77 -1.54 0.84
N PHE A 57 5.03 -0.66 0.18
CA PHE A 57 5.06 -0.55 -1.26
C PHE A 57 4.92 0.89 -1.76
N GLY A 58 5.42 1.11 -2.95
CA GLY A 58 5.26 2.26 -3.81
C GLY A 58 5.31 1.76 -5.25
N TYR A 59 6.34 2.13 -6.01
CA TYR A 59 6.64 1.52 -7.30
C TYR A 59 7.11 0.06 -7.15
N ASN A 60 7.91 -0.23 -6.15
CA ASN A 60 8.35 -1.58 -5.78
C ASN A 60 7.84 -1.98 -4.39
N GLN A 61 8.09 -3.21 -3.97
CA GLN A 61 7.64 -3.79 -2.71
C GLN A 61 8.83 -4.19 -1.85
N ILE A 62 8.74 -3.92 -0.55
CA ILE A 62 9.73 -4.31 0.46
C ILE A 62 9.03 -5.17 1.52
N TYR A 63 9.55 -6.36 1.80
CA TYR A 63 9.11 -7.15 2.95
C TYR A 63 9.74 -6.55 4.22
N ALA A 64 9.08 -5.53 4.76
CA ALA A 64 9.61 -4.71 5.85
C ALA A 64 9.72 -5.47 7.17
N ALA A 65 8.77 -6.37 7.44
CA ALA A 65 8.84 -7.26 8.59
C ALA A 65 8.26 -8.64 8.24
N GLU A 66 9.00 -9.70 8.55
CA GLU A 66 8.61 -11.06 8.23
C GLU A 66 7.44 -11.55 9.10
N LEU A 67 6.69 -12.53 8.60
CA LEU A 67 5.59 -13.17 9.33
C LEU A 67 6.10 -13.80 10.63
N THR A 68 5.81 -13.17 11.75
CA THR A 68 6.21 -13.61 13.10
C THR A 68 5.05 -13.56 14.07
N TYR A 69 5.18 -14.32 15.17
CA TYR A 69 4.29 -14.20 16.34
C TYR A 69 4.73 -13.09 17.29
N ASP A 70 6.01 -12.68 17.22
CA ASP A 70 6.63 -11.71 18.11
C ASP A 70 6.26 -10.28 17.70
N ALA A 71 5.52 -9.59 18.56
CA ALA A 71 5.04 -8.23 18.32
C ALA A 71 6.17 -7.18 18.37
N ASP A 72 7.12 -7.36 19.30
CA ASP A 72 8.24 -6.42 19.46
C ASP A 72 9.21 -6.50 18.29
N GLU A 73 9.50 -7.73 17.85
CA GLU A 73 10.32 -7.98 16.67
C GLU A 73 9.69 -7.36 15.41
N LEU A 74 8.39 -7.56 15.21
CA LEU A 74 7.63 -7.08 14.05
C LEU A 74 7.72 -5.55 13.89
N PHE A 75 7.49 -4.80 14.98
CA PHE A 75 7.53 -3.34 14.93
C PHE A 75 8.95 -2.80 14.75
N SER A 76 9.94 -3.45 15.38
CA SER A 76 11.34 -3.09 15.24
C SER A 76 11.83 -3.27 13.80
N GLN A 77 11.54 -4.40 13.18
CA GLN A 77 11.88 -4.67 11.78
C GLN A 77 11.23 -3.65 10.84
N TYR A 78 9.96 -3.31 11.06
CA TYR A 78 9.25 -2.31 10.25
C TYR A 78 9.93 -0.94 10.29
N LEU A 79 10.34 -0.47 11.48
CA LEU A 79 11.00 0.83 11.63
C LEU A 79 12.40 0.88 11.00
N GLU A 80 13.10 -0.25 10.97
CA GLU A 80 14.46 -0.37 10.43
C GLU A 80 14.48 -0.69 8.93
N ALA A 81 13.33 -1.04 8.35
CA ALA A 81 13.24 -1.45 6.96
C ALA A 81 13.58 -0.32 5.98
N GLN A 82 14.14 -0.72 4.85
CA GLN A 82 14.33 0.20 3.73
C GLN A 82 12.96 0.68 3.22
N GLN A 83 12.92 1.93 2.76
CA GLN A 83 11.71 2.46 2.12
C GLN A 83 11.67 2.02 0.65
N PRO A 84 10.47 1.70 0.11
CA PRO A 84 10.31 1.46 -1.31
C PRO A 84 10.47 2.76 -2.11
N ASP A 85 10.62 2.62 -3.43
CA ASP A 85 10.54 3.75 -4.35
C ASP A 85 9.12 4.32 -4.33
N ASN A 86 8.98 5.57 -3.91
CA ASN A 86 7.71 6.26 -3.67
C ASN A 86 7.15 6.98 -4.91
N SER A 87 7.77 6.81 -6.08
CA SER A 87 7.40 7.53 -7.31
C SER A 87 6.08 7.10 -7.94
N ALA A 88 5.52 5.97 -7.52
CA ALA A 88 4.23 5.46 -7.98
C ALA A 88 3.55 4.62 -6.89
N THR A 89 2.27 4.29 -7.11
CA THR A 89 1.45 3.44 -6.24
C THR A 89 0.95 2.23 -7.03
N ASP A 90 1.75 1.14 -7.08
CA ASP A 90 1.38 -0.11 -7.76
C ASP A 90 0.74 -1.10 -6.78
N VAL A 91 -0.54 -0.88 -6.48
CA VAL A 91 -1.33 -1.71 -5.57
C VAL A 91 -1.46 -3.14 -6.10
N ALA A 92 -1.60 -3.33 -7.41
CA ALA A 92 -1.77 -4.65 -7.99
C ALA A 92 -0.53 -5.53 -7.80
N SER A 93 0.67 -4.99 -8.08
CA SER A 93 1.93 -5.71 -7.82
C SER A 93 2.16 -5.97 -6.34
N ALA A 94 1.78 -5.03 -5.48
CA ALA A 94 1.90 -5.18 -4.04
C ALA A 94 1.01 -6.31 -3.49
N LEU A 95 -0.23 -6.39 -3.95
CA LEU A 95 -1.16 -7.48 -3.61
C LEU A 95 -0.65 -8.84 -4.13
N GLU A 96 -0.16 -8.88 -5.37
CA GLU A 96 0.42 -10.09 -5.95
C GLU A 96 1.68 -10.55 -5.21
N TYR A 97 2.53 -9.62 -4.80
CA TYR A 97 3.71 -9.92 -3.99
C TYR A 97 3.30 -10.48 -2.62
N ALA A 98 2.39 -9.79 -1.91
CA ALA A 98 1.93 -10.20 -0.58
C ALA A 98 1.25 -11.58 -0.59
N SER A 99 0.46 -11.90 -1.64
CA SER A 99 -0.23 -13.19 -1.72
C SER A 99 0.73 -14.40 -1.75
N ARG A 100 1.94 -14.22 -2.27
CA ARG A 100 2.97 -15.27 -2.37
C ARG A 100 3.74 -15.52 -1.08
N LEU A 101 3.59 -14.65 -0.06
CA LEU A 101 4.31 -14.77 1.20
C LEU A 101 3.62 -15.69 2.21
N PHE A 102 2.36 -16.04 1.99
CA PHE A 102 1.59 -16.88 2.89
C PHE A 102 1.95 -18.36 2.78
N SER A 103 1.98 -19.02 3.93
CA SER A 103 2.16 -20.48 3.98
C SER A 103 0.86 -21.22 3.65
N ASN A 104 -0.29 -20.62 4.01
CA ASN A 104 -1.61 -21.19 3.75
C ASN A 104 -2.60 -20.09 3.35
N PRO A 105 -2.93 -19.99 2.03
CA PRO A 105 -3.86 -18.99 1.53
C PRO A 105 -5.26 -19.01 2.17
N GLU A 106 -5.77 -20.19 2.54
CA GLU A 106 -7.13 -20.32 3.12
C GLU A 106 -7.29 -19.64 4.49
N THR A 107 -6.18 -19.45 5.22
CA THR A 107 -6.16 -18.79 6.54
C THR A 107 -5.47 -17.43 6.50
N ALA A 108 -5.17 -16.96 5.28
CA ALA A 108 -4.45 -15.74 5.03
C ALA A 108 -5.37 -14.52 4.91
N LYS A 109 -4.87 -13.39 5.38
CA LYS A 109 -5.51 -12.09 5.24
C LYS A 109 -4.48 -11.01 4.87
N ILE A 110 -4.80 -10.20 3.88
CA ILE A 110 -4.10 -8.95 3.58
C ILE A 110 -4.94 -7.79 4.12
N VAL A 111 -4.31 -6.84 4.79
CA VAL A 111 -4.90 -5.57 5.18
C VAL A 111 -4.16 -4.48 4.42
N LEU A 112 -4.81 -3.95 3.38
CA LEU A 112 -4.27 -2.86 2.57
C LEU A 112 -4.51 -1.53 3.27
N ILE A 113 -3.44 -0.80 3.56
CA ILE A 113 -3.43 0.51 4.22
C ILE A 113 -2.95 1.53 3.19
N SER A 114 -3.84 2.36 2.67
CA SER A 114 -3.56 3.30 1.57
C SER A 114 -4.51 4.50 1.64
N ASP A 115 -4.15 5.59 0.96
CA ASP A 115 -5.01 6.75 0.69
C ASP A 115 -6.01 6.49 -0.45
N GLY A 116 -5.83 5.38 -1.20
CA GLY A 116 -6.69 4.97 -2.31
C GLY A 116 -6.27 5.55 -3.66
N ALA A 117 -5.17 6.29 -3.75
CA ALA A 117 -4.65 6.83 -5.00
C ALA A 117 -3.79 5.80 -5.73
N GLU A 118 -4.36 5.11 -6.72
CA GLU A 118 -3.63 4.18 -7.59
C GLU A 118 -3.09 4.91 -8.82
N THR A 119 -1.78 4.87 -9.03
CA THR A 119 -1.12 5.55 -10.16
C THR A 119 -0.64 4.59 -11.26
N ASP A 120 -0.59 3.30 -10.99
CA ASP A 120 -0.15 2.28 -11.95
C ASP A 120 -1.26 1.23 -12.15
N ARG A 121 -0.96 -0.06 -12.01
CA ARG A 121 -1.95 -1.12 -12.23
C ARG A 121 -3.03 -1.13 -11.14
N LYS A 122 -4.29 -1.26 -11.57
CA LYS A 122 -5.42 -1.24 -10.65
C LYS A 122 -5.55 -2.56 -9.87
N ALA A 123 -5.80 -2.47 -8.59
CA ALA A 123 -6.08 -3.60 -7.71
C ALA A 123 -7.19 -4.52 -8.25
N SER A 124 -8.20 -3.94 -8.93
CA SER A 124 -9.32 -4.69 -9.52
C SER A 124 -8.90 -5.77 -10.53
N THR A 125 -7.67 -5.67 -11.06
CA THR A 125 -7.15 -6.67 -12.02
C THR A 125 -6.73 -7.96 -11.35
N ILE A 126 -6.24 -7.89 -10.10
CA ILE A 126 -5.66 -9.03 -9.38
C ILE A 126 -6.55 -9.54 -8.23
N ILE A 127 -7.42 -8.71 -7.67
CA ILE A 127 -8.21 -9.04 -6.47
C ILE A 127 -9.04 -10.32 -6.62
N LYS A 128 -9.57 -10.59 -7.84
CA LYS A 128 -10.36 -11.79 -8.12
C LYS A 128 -9.52 -13.05 -8.05
N SER A 129 -8.26 -13.00 -8.50
CA SER A 129 -7.33 -14.13 -8.44
C SER A 129 -6.98 -14.43 -6.98
N ILE A 130 -6.64 -13.40 -6.21
CA ILE A 130 -6.30 -13.52 -4.80
C ILE A 130 -7.47 -14.11 -3.98
N ALA A 131 -8.68 -13.62 -4.24
CA ALA A 131 -9.89 -14.16 -3.58
C ALA A 131 -10.16 -15.62 -3.97
N ALA A 132 -9.87 -16.03 -5.22
CA ALA A 132 -10.02 -17.41 -5.65
C ALA A 132 -9.00 -18.36 -5.00
N GLU A 133 -7.87 -17.86 -4.52
CA GLU A 133 -6.89 -18.60 -3.70
C GLU A 133 -7.33 -18.74 -2.24
N GLY A 134 -8.43 -18.08 -1.83
CA GLY A 134 -8.95 -18.11 -0.47
C GLY A 134 -8.45 -16.97 0.43
N ILE A 135 -7.56 -16.12 -0.06
CA ILE A 135 -6.99 -15.00 0.70
C ILE A 135 -8.04 -13.90 0.85
N LYS A 136 -8.25 -13.45 2.09
CA LYS A 136 -9.13 -12.30 2.38
C LYS A 136 -8.36 -11.00 2.26
N VAL A 137 -9.00 -9.98 1.67
CA VAL A 137 -8.41 -8.65 1.55
C VAL A 137 -9.36 -7.64 2.18
N ASP A 138 -8.89 -6.99 3.23
CA ASP A 138 -9.54 -5.84 3.86
C ASP A 138 -8.78 -4.57 3.49
N THR A 139 -9.45 -3.42 3.47
CA THR A 139 -8.83 -2.12 3.21
C THR A 139 -9.05 -1.17 4.35
N VAL A 140 -7.99 -0.45 4.71
CA VAL A 140 -8.02 0.66 5.66
C VAL A 140 -7.67 1.92 4.90
N LEU A 141 -8.67 2.78 4.72
CA LEU A 141 -8.46 4.09 4.12
C LEU A 141 -7.89 5.02 5.19
N ILE A 142 -6.69 5.52 4.96
CA ILE A 142 -6.13 6.61 5.76
C ILE A 142 -6.24 7.87 4.92
N PRO A 143 -7.25 8.71 5.20
CA PRO A 143 -7.46 9.89 4.40
C PRO A 143 -6.27 10.84 4.58
N GLU A 144 -5.86 11.43 3.47
CA GLU A 144 -4.98 12.60 3.52
C GLU A 144 -5.60 13.66 4.45
N GLU A 145 -4.77 14.38 5.18
CA GLU A 145 -5.26 15.61 5.81
C GLU A 145 -5.73 16.53 4.69
N GLU A 146 -6.83 17.25 4.93
CA GLU A 146 -7.28 18.24 3.95
C GLU A 146 -6.08 19.10 3.60
N ARG A 147 -5.51 18.86 2.42
CA ARG A 147 -4.41 19.67 1.94
C ARG A 147 -4.93 21.09 1.89
N GLY A 148 -4.23 21.99 2.55
CA GLY A 148 -4.47 23.41 2.39
C GLY A 148 -4.44 23.79 0.91
N ALA A 149 -4.50 25.06 0.61
CA ALA A 149 -4.49 25.57 -0.76
C ALA A 149 -3.41 24.91 -1.64
N GLU A 150 -3.82 24.05 -2.58
CA GLU A 150 -2.91 23.33 -3.48
C GLU A 150 -2.92 23.91 -4.88
N THR A 151 -1.73 23.90 -5.49
CA THR A 151 -1.57 24.25 -6.89
C THR A 151 -0.73 23.19 -7.58
N GLU A 152 -1.30 22.54 -8.58
CA GLU A 152 -0.68 21.44 -9.33
C GLU A 152 -0.45 21.83 -10.79
N LEU A 153 0.69 21.42 -11.34
CA LEU A 153 0.98 21.55 -12.76
C LEU A 153 0.51 20.28 -13.47
N ILE A 154 -0.67 20.35 -14.11
CA ILE A 154 -1.33 19.18 -14.70
C ILE A 154 -1.00 18.95 -16.17
N GLY A 155 -0.31 19.88 -16.82
CA GLY A 155 0.10 19.71 -18.22
C GLY A 155 1.10 20.72 -18.71
N VAL A 156 1.98 20.24 -19.59
CA VAL A 156 2.89 21.09 -20.37
C VAL A 156 2.74 20.72 -21.84
N THR A 157 2.41 21.69 -22.68
CA THR A 157 2.37 21.51 -24.15
C THR A 157 3.48 22.30 -24.79
N TYR A 158 4.21 21.68 -25.70
CA TYR A 158 5.32 22.25 -26.43
C TYR A 158 5.19 21.91 -27.92
N PRO A 159 5.85 22.68 -28.83
CA PRO A 159 5.83 22.38 -30.26
C PRO A 159 6.43 20.99 -30.53
N GLU A 160 5.76 20.19 -31.37
CA GLU A 160 6.28 18.87 -31.80
C GLU A 160 7.45 19.04 -32.80
N GLU A 161 7.57 20.22 -33.41
CA GLU A 161 8.63 20.54 -34.39
C GLU A 161 9.95 20.85 -33.68
N LYS A 162 11.05 20.57 -34.39
CA LYS A 162 12.40 20.84 -33.89
C LYS A 162 12.62 22.35 -33.74
N ILE A 163 12.82 22.80 -32.51
CA ILE A 163 13.09 24.21 -32.19
C ILE A 163 14.53 24.54 -32.56
N ILE A 164 14.72 25.64 -33.32
CA ILE A 164 16.04 26.12 -33.74
C ILE A 164 16.47 27.28 -32.84
N VAL A 165 17.77 27.44 -32.64
CA VAL A 165 18.34 28.54 -31.86
C VAL A 165 17.84 29.88 -32.38
N ASN A 166 17.40 30.80 -31.52
CA ASN A 166 16.77 32.09 -31.79
C ASN A 166 15.34 32.03 -32.36
N GLN A 167 14.70 30.87 -32.42
CA GLN A 167 13.30 30.73 -32.78
C GLN A 167 12.41 31.00 -31.57
N LYS A 168 11.37 31.81 -31.74
CA LYS A 168 10.30 32.00 -30.75
C LYS A 168 9.34 30.84 -30.84
N PHE A 169 9.00 30.24 -29.72
CA PHE A 169 7.98 29.20 -29.61
C PHE A 169 7.04 29.49 -28.45
N SER A 170 5.88 28.87 -28.47
CA SER A 170 4.90 28.94 -27.39
C SER A 170 4.97 27.68 -26.53
N LEU A 171 4.99 27.87 -25.24
CA LEU A 171 4.85 26.80 -24.25
C LEU A 171 3.50 26.98 -23.57
N GLY A 172 2.66 25.95 -23.63
CA GLY A 172 1.39 25.91 -22.86
C GLY A 172 1.61 25.22 -21.53
N ILE A 173 1.19 25.87 -20.46
CA ILE A 173 1.26 25.30 -19.10
C ILE A 173 -0.13 25.33 -18.52
N THR A 174 -0.64 24.16 -18.13
CA THR A 174 -1.93 24.03 -17.47
C THR A 174 -1.70 23.79 -15.98
N VAL A 175 -2.29 24.67 -15.19
CA VAL A 175 -2.20 24.63 -13.72
C VAL A 175 -3.59 24.47 -13.17
N GLN A 176 -3.76 23.55 -12.24
CA GLN A 176 -4.98 23.38 -11.45
C GLN A 176 -4.71 23.90 -10.03
N SER A 177 -5.64 24.67 -9.48
CA SER A 177 -5.54 25.18 -8.12
C SER A 177 -6.85 24.99 -7.38
N SER A 178 -6.79 24.60 -6.10
CA SER A 178 -7.94 24.49 -5.20
C SER A 178 -8.37 25.87 -4.63
N PHE A 179 -7.61 26.92 -4.92
CA PHE A 179 -7.88 28.28 -4.41
C PHE A 179 -7.59 29.34 -5.48
N GLU A 180 -8.13 30.53 -5.29
CA GLU A 180 -7.86 31.69 -6.12
C GLU A 180 -6.57 32.39 -5.64
N GLY A 181 -5.56 32.51 -6.52
CA GLY A 181 -4.27 33.04 -6.14
C GLY A 181 -3.37 33.41 -7.33
N LYS A 182 -2.16 33.85 -7.03
CA LYS A 182 -1.12 34.16 -8.03
C LYS A 182 -0.02 33.10 -7.93
N ALA A 183 0.30 32.45 -9.05
CA ALA A 183 1.41 31.53 -9.16
C ALA A 183 2.54 32.16 -10.01
N LYS A 184 3.81 31.83 -9.67
CA LYS A 184 4.98 32.18 -10.49
C LYS A 184 5.51 30.90 -11.12
N ILE A 185 5.53 30.85 -12.43
CA ILE A 185 6.11 29.75 -13.19
C ILE A 185 7.52 30.16 -13.61
N VAL A 186 8.49 29.27 -13.37
CA VAL A 186 9.90 29.48 -13.70
C VAL A 186 10.35 28.30 -14.57
N LEU A 187 10.93 28.61 -15.72
CA LEU A 187 11.56 27.62 -16.61
C LEU A 187 13.08 27.67 -16.41
N TYR A 188 13.71 26.52 -16.25
CA TYR A 188 15.16 26.37 -16.10
C TYR A 188 15.77 25.69 -17.31
#